data_4714c6babf3add2c6b74963edbb73b50
#
_entry.id   4714c6babf3add2c6b74963edbb73b50
#
_cell.length_a   1.000
_cell.length_b   1.000
_cell.length_c   1.000
_cell.angle_alpha   90.00
_cell.angle_beta   90.00
_cell.angle_gamma   90.00
#
_symmetry.space_group_name_H-M   'P 1'
#
loop_
_entity.id
_entity.type
_entity.pdbx_description
1 polymer ?
#
loop_
_entity_poly.entity_id
_entity_poly.type
_entity_poly.pdbx_seq_one_letter_code
_entity_poly.pdbx_strand_id
1 'polypeptide(L)'
;MSKNLLNLKYSIFILISFFVCTTLVSQKKQNILFIGVDDMRPLINSYGYPQMKTPNLDKLASEGVQFNQAYTNIAVCGASRASILTGVRGSKSRFVKYYSRADEDLPKAITLAKLFKQNGYTTGSIGKIYHEWRDNFDEWDIYRNFREQRDYQSKKTLRIIEKRKESNPNHPNNYIGPAWEYADVEDDAYTDGKLTDFAIKTLGDFKDSKDPFFLAVGYVSPHLPFIQPKKYGEMYDDSDLTISREKTIPRNAHKRAFHN
;
A
#
# COMPACT_ATOMS: atom_id res chain seq x y z
N MET A 1 69.44 -16.24 10.44
CA MET A 1 68.18 -16.69 11.03
C MET A 1 67.02 -15.65 10.98
N SER A 2 67.24 -14.38 10.81
CA SER A 2 66.14 -13.34 10.93
C SER A 2 65.27 -13.14 9.68
N LYS A 3 65.81 -13.27 8.46
CA LYS A 3 65.02 -13.00 7.21
C LYS A 3 63.91 -14.05 6.94
N ASN A 4 64.18 -15.31 7.28
CA ASN A 4 63.20 -16.38 7.06
C ASN A 4 62.01 -16.29 8.02
N LEU A 5 62.22 -15.80 9.26
CA LEU A 5 61.16 -15.60 10.23
C LEU A 5 60.25 -14.42 9.85
N LEU A 6 60.82 -13.39 9.24
CA LEU A 6 60.07 -12.20 8.78
C LEU A 6 59.17 -12.56 7.58
N ASN A 7 59.72 -13.29 6.62
CA ASN A 7 58.96 -13.78 5.46
C ASN A 7 57.82 -14.72 5.85
N LEU A 8 58.02 -15.58 6.84
CA LEU A 8 57.01 -16.45 7.37
C LEU A 8 55.83 -15.69 8.02
N LYS A 9 56.16 -14.63 8.80
CA LYS A 9 55.14 -13.75 9.41
C LYS A 9 54.30 -13.03 8.36
N TYR A 10 54.90 -12.47 7.30
CA TYR A 10 54.20 -11.83 6.21
C TYR A 10 53.31 -12.83 5.43
N SER A 11 53.80 -14.04 5.17
CA SER A 11 53.01 -15.07 4.51
C SER A 11 51.81 -15.49 5.34
N ILE A 12 51.99 -15.64 6.65
CA ILE A 12 50.86 -15.99 7.56
C ILE A 12 49.85 -14.82 7.62
N PHE A 13 50.31 -13.56 7.65
CA PHE A 13 49.44 -12.38 7.67
C PHE A 13 48.63 -12.26 6.37
N ILE A 14 49.24 -12.52 5.22
CA ILE A 14 48.58 -12.52 3.91
C ILE A 14 47.56 -13.66 3.83
N LEU A 15 47.87 -14.85 4.34
CA LEU A 15 46.96 -16.01 4.39
C LEU A 15 45.75 -15.70 5.29
N ILE A 16 45.98 -15.09 6.46
CA ILE A 16 44.90 -14.72 7.39
C ILE A 16 44.04 -13.61 6.77
N SER A 17 44.63 -12.61 6.12
CA SER A 17 43.88 -11.58 5.41
C SER A 17 43.05 -12.13 4.26
N PHE A 18 43.55 -13.12 3.53
CA PHE A 18 42.81 -13.81 2.48
C PHE A 18 41.65 -14.65 3.05
N PHE A 19 41.83 -15.27 4.19
CA PHE A 19 40.80 -16.08 4.87
C PHE A 19 39.70 -15.21 5.49
N VAL A 20 40.04 -14.05 5.99
CA VAL A 20 39.06 -13.06 6.51
C VAL A 20 38.22 -12.45 5.38
N CYS A 21 38.78 -12.24 4.18
CA CYS A 21 38.02 -11.77 3.00
C CYS A 21 37.04 -12.80 2.45
N THR A 22 37.20 -14.09 2.68
CA THR A 22 36.30 -15.13 2.15
C THR A 22 35.06 -15.37 3.02
N THR A 23 34.96 -14.76 4.19
CA THR A 23 33.80 -14.87 5.09
C THR A 23 32.80 -13.71 4.93
N LEU A 24 32.87 -12.94 3.85
CA LEU A 24 31.74 -12.09 3.42
C LEU A 24 30.61 -13.01 2.96
N VAL A 25 29.95 -13.63 3.93
CA VAL A 25 28.68 -14.32 3.69
C VAL A 25 27.75 -13.30 3.08
N SER A 26 27.49 -13.42 1.79
CA SER A 26 26.48 -12.61 1.11
C SER A 26 25.18 -12.78 1.91
N GLN A 27 24.77 -11.73 2.57
CA GLN A 27 23.55 -11.74 3.36
C GLN A 27 22.39 -12.11 2.42
N LYS A 28 21.70 -13.21 2.73
CA LYS A 28 20.57 -13.65 1.92
C LYS A 28 19.57 -12.50 1.79
N LYS A 29 19.27 -12.10 0.58
CA LYS A 29 18.29 -11.05 0.31
C LYS A 29 16.94 -11.45 0.89
N GLN A 30 16.31 -10.55 1.62
CA GLN A 30 15.02 -10.76 2.24
C GLN A 30 13.90 -10.55 1.21
N ASN A 31 12.86 -11.37 1.26
CA ASN A 31 11.63 -11.09 0.54
C ASN A 31 10.88 -9.93 1.19
N ILE A 32 10.25 -9.08 0.38
CA ILE A 32 9.57 -7.89 0.87
C ILE A 32 8.14 -7.89 0.37
N LEU A 33 7.21 -7.85 1.31
CA LEU A 33 5.80 -7.62 1.07
C LEU A 33 5.44 -6.21 1.59
N PHE A 34 5.10 -5.31 0.67
CA PHE A 34 4.64 -3.95 0.97
C PHE A 34 3.13 -3.89 0.82
N ILE A 35 2.41 -3.61 1.91
CA ILE A 35 0.94 -3.50 1.90
C ILE A 35 0.56 -2.04 2.10
N GLY A 36 -0.10 -1.46 1.11
CA GLY A 36 -0.68 -0.11 1.16
C GLY A 36 -2.20 -0.19 1.33
N VAL A 37 -2.76 0.63 2.21
CA VAL A 37 -4.21 0.74 2.42
C VAL A 37 -4.63 2.18 2.20
N ASP A 38 -5.57 2.43 1.28
CA ASP A 38 -5.94 3.78 0.87
C ASP A 38 -6.89 4.43 1.88
N ASP A 39 -6.61 5.69 2.24
CA ASP A 39 -7.42 6.51 3.15
C ASP A 39 -7.70 5.88 4.54
N MET A 40 -6.91 4.93 4.98
CA MET A 40 -7.09 4.29 6.29
C MET A 40 -6.71 5.25 7.42
N ARG A 41 -7.68 5.54 8.28
CA ARG A 41 -7.40 6.18 9.58
C ARG A 41 -6.77 5.15 10.53
N PRO A 42 -5.85 5.55 11.43
CA PRO A 42 -5.22 4.63 12.38
C PRO A 42 -6.17 4.25 13.54
N LEU A 43 -7.44 3.97 13.22
CA LEU A 43 -8.44 3.49 14.17
C LEU A 43 -8.40 1.96 14.19
N ILE A 44 -7.35 1.39 14.73
CA ILE A 44 -7.17 -0.04 14.91
C ILE A 44 -6.84 -0.35 16.36
N ASN A 45 -7.09 -1.59 16.81
CA ASN A 45 -6.95 -1.95 18.21
C ASN A 45 -5.53 -1.69 18.75
N SER A 46 -4.49 -2.06 18.02
CA SER A 46 -3.09 -1.85 18.44
C SER A 46 -2.70 -0.37 18.62
N TYR A 47 -3.46 0.57 18.06
CA TYR A 47 -3.30 2.02 18.28
C TYR A 47 -4.20 2.58 19.39
N GLY A 48 -4.80 1.72 20.22
CA GLY A 48 -5.60 2.14 21.37
C GLY A 48 -7.10 2.31 21.08
N TYR A 49 -7.62 1.65 20.07
CA TYR A 49 -9.04 1.60 19.72
C TYR A 49 -9.60 0.18 19.94
N PRO A 50 -9.79 -0.28 21.19
CA PRO A 50 -10.12 -1.66 21.53
C PRO A 50 -11.47 -2.13 20.99
N GLN A 51 -12.36 -1.21 20.64
CA GLN A 51 -13.63 -1.53 19.96
C GLN A 51 -13.42 -2.01 18.52
N MET A 52 -12.26 -1.74 17.91
CA MET A 52 -11.97 -2.13 16.52
C MET A 52 -11.44 -3.56 16.47
N LYS A 53 -12.09 -4.41 15.68
CA LYS A 53 -11.76 -5.84 15.55
C LYS A 53 -10.73 -6.04 14.42
N THR A 54 -9.45 -5.95 14.77
CA THR A 54 -8.32 -6.00 13.82
C THR A 54 -7.28 -7.09 14.17
N PRO A 55 -7.70 -8.36 14.39
CA PRO A 55 -6.85 -9.40 14.98
C PRO A 55 -5.56 -9.67 14.20
N ASN A 56 -5.60 -9.62 12.88
CA ASN A 56 -4.41 -9.88 12.05
C ASN A 56 -3.42 -8.71 12.07
N LEU A 57 -3.92 -7.46 12.10
CA LEU A 57 -3.05 -6.28 12.25
C LEU A 57 -2.45 -6.22 13.66
N ASP A 58 -3.24 -6.58 14.69
CA ASP A 58 -2.78 -6.64 16.08
C ASP A 58 -1.69 -7.69 16.25
N LYS A 59 -1.86 -8.86 15.63
CA LYS A 59 -0.84 -9.90 15.61
C LYS A 59 0.44 -9.39 14.94
N LEU A 60 0.35 -8.78 13.76
CA LEU A 60 1.50 -8.22 13.05
C LEU A 60 2.21 -7.15 13.91
N ALA A 61 1.46 -6.28 14.58
CA ALA A 61 2.01 -5.28 15.47
C ALA A 61 2.75 -5.89 16.68
N SER A 62 2.25 -7.01 17.22
CA SER A 62 2.88 -7.72 18.35
C SER A 62 4.16 -8.47 17.97
N GLU A 63 4.30 -8.86 16.71
CA GLU A 63 5.46 -9.61 16.20
C GLU A 63 6.50 -8.69 15.52
N GLY A 64 6.17 -7.43 15.28
CA GLY A 64 6.96 -6.48 14.53
C GLY A 64 7.26 -5.17 15.26
N VAL A 65 7.51 -4.13 14.46
CA VAL A 65 7.72 -2.76 14.97
C VAL A 65 6.55 -1.89 14.55
N GLN A 66 5.86 -1.31 15.52
CA GLN A 66 4.75 -0.37 15.29
C GLN A 66 5.24 1.07 15.39
N PHE A 67 4.94 1.87 14.38
CA PHE A 67 5.25 3.30 14.35
C PHE A 67 4.02 4.11 14.77
N ASN A 68 4.04 4.68 15.97
CA ASN A 68 2.93 5.47 16.51
C ASN A 68 2.89 6.91 15.98
N GLN A 69 3.96 7.38 15.35
CA GLN A 69 4.09 8.75 14.83
C GLN A 69 4.61 8.73 13.38
N ALA A 70 3.87 8.06 12.49
CA ALA A 70 4.13 8.08 11.06
C ALA A 70 3.23 9.11 10.38
N TYR A 71 3.81 9.97 9.55
CA TYR A 71 3.11 11.07 8.89
C TYR A 71 3.31 11.03 7.39
N THR A 72 2.26 11.29 6.63
CA THR A 72 2.37 11.49 5.20
C THR A 72 2.91 12.89 4.88
N ASN A 73 3.72 13.00 3.84
CA ASN A 73 4.24 14.31 3.41
C ASN A 73 3.14 15.24 2.89
N ILE A 74 2.20 14.69 2.14
CA ILE A 74 1.05 15.40 1.59
C ILE A 74 -0.16 14.47 1.68
N ALA A 75 -1.21 14.90 2.36
CA ALA A 75 -2.40 14.11 2.66
C ALA A 75 -3.35 14.05 1.45
N VAL A 76 -2.86 13.59 0.29
CA VAL A 76 -3.64 13.36 -0.93
C VAL A 76 -3.01 12.22 -1.74
N CYS A 77 -3.83 11.32 -2.27
CA CYS A 77 -3.42 9.98 -2.76
C CYS A 77 -2.24 10.01 -3.75
N GLY A 78 -2.33 10.73 -4.88
CA GLY A 78 -1.28 10.74 -5.89
C GLY A 78 0.03 11.28 -5.35
N ALA A 79 -0.01 12.45 -4.71
CA ALA A 79 1.16 13.08 -4.14
C ALA A 79 1.82 12.24 -3.02
N SER A 80 1.02 11.65 -2.13
CA SER A 80 1.52 10.77 -1.06
C SER A 80 2.20 9.53 -1.62
N ARG A 81 1.56 8.86 -2.60
CA ARG A 81 2.08 7.63 -3.22
C ARG A 81 3.34 7.90 -4.03
N ALA A 82 3.38 8.95 -4.84
CA ALA A 82 4.58 9.36 -5.55
C ALA A 82 5.74 9.69 -4.60
N SER A 83 5.45 10.36 -3.48
CA SER A 83 6.45 10.67 -2.45
C SER A 83 7.01 9.40 -1.79
N ILE A 84 6.15 8.46 -1.39
CA ILE A 84 6.56 7.22 -0.71
C ILE A 84 7.40 6.33 -1.64
N LEU A 85 6.97 6.18 -2.90
CA LEU A 85 7.60 5.27 -3.86
C LEU A 85 8.89 5.82 -4.48
N THR A 86 9.12 7.13 -4.40
CA THR A 86 10.38 7.76 -4.82
C THR A 86 11.30 8.11 -3.65
N GLY A 87 10.81 8.09 -2.40
CA GLY A 87 11.54 8.60 -1.23
C GLY A 87 11.74 10.11 -1.23
N VAL A 88 11.11 10.84 -2.16
CA VAL A 88 11.30 12.29 -2.32
C VAL A 88 10.08 13.04 -1.79
N ARG A 89 10.32 14.03 -0.95
CA ARG A 89 9.24 14.87 -0.40
C ARG A 89 8.62 15.76 -1.46
N GLY A 90 7.33 16.01 -1.30
CA GLY A 90 6.61 17.02 -2.06
C GLY A 90 7.19 18.44 -1.85
N SER A 91 6.90 19.32 -2.80
CA SER A 91 7.27 20.74 -2.75
C SER A 91 6.13 21.60 -3.25
N LYS A 92 6.31 22.91 -3.40
CA LYS A 92 5.28 23.80 -3.94
C LYS A 92 4.87 23.46 -5.39
N SER A 93 5.73 22.79 -6.14
CA SER A 93 5.52 22.46 -7.57
C SER A 93 5.58 20.97 -7.89
N ARG A 94 5.88 20.12 -6.92
CA ARG A 94 6.05 18.68 -7.11
C ARG A 94 5.20 17.91 -6.12
N PHE A 95 4.49 16.90 -6.59
CA PHE A 95 3.61 16.05 -5.77
C PHE A 95 2.58 16.86 -4.99
N VAL A 96 1.81 17.69 -5.68
CA VAL A 96 0.85 18.62 -5.06
C VAL A 96 -0.60 18.15 -5.19
N LYS A 97 -0.90 17.39 -6.27
CA LYS A 97 -2.27 17.05 -6.66
C LYS A 97 -2.61 15.60 -6.40
N TYR A 98 -3.91 15.28 -6.29
CA TYR A 98 -4.35 13.89 -6.12
C TYR A 98 -3.97 13.00 -7.31
N TYR A 99 -3.79 13.58 -8.49
CA TYR A 99 -3.35 12.92 -9.71
C TYR A 99 -1.86 13.16 -10.03
N SER A 100 -1.05 13.62 -9.08
CA SER A 100 0.41 13.71 -9.27
C SER A 100 1.00 12.35 -9.59
N ARG A 101 1.93 12.33 -10.55
CA ARG A 101 2.63 11.14 -11.02
C ARG A 101 4.13 11.29 -10.77
N ALA A 102 4.75 10.18 -10.38
CA ALA A 102 6.19 10.17 -10.13
C ALA A 102 7.00 10.28 -11.42
N ASP A 103 6.54 9.63 -12.49
CA ASP A 103 7.18 9.66 -13.82
C ASP A 103 7.12 11.04 -14.50
N GLU A 104 6.12 11.88 -14.16
CA GLU A 104 5.99 13.23 -14.66
C GLU A 104 6.75 14.24 -13.80
N ASP A 105 6.54 14.20 -12.47
CA ASP A 105 7.13 15.17 -11.55
C ASP A 105 8.63 14.91 -11.27
N LEU A 106 9.09 13.66 -11.45
CA LEU A 106 10.46 13.20 -11.23
C LEU A 106 10.89 12.09 -12.22
N PRO A 107 10.96 12.35 -13.51
CA PRO A 107 11.20 11.32 -14.54
C PRO A 107 12.55 10.60 -14.43
N LYS A 108 13.49 11.16 -13.67
CA LYS A 108 14.82 10.57 -13.43
C LYS A 108 14.95 9.89 -12.05
N ALA A 109 13.90 9.86 -11.27
CA ALA A 109 13.96 9.22 -9.96
C ALA A 109 14.15 7.71 -10.11
N ILE A 110 14.94 7.14 -9.23
CA ILE A 110 14.96 5.69 -9.02
C ILE A 110 13.85 5.41 -8.01
N THR A 111 12.77 4.83 -8.48
CA THR A 111 11.65 4.44 -7.61
C THR A 111 12.00 3.23 -6.77
N LEU A 112 11.20 2.95 -5.76
CA LEU A 112 11.38 1.77 -4.92
C LEU A 112 11.35 0.47 -5.76
N ALA A 113 10.39 0.35 -6.70
CA ALA A 113 10.30 -0.79 -7.61
C ALA A 113 11.56 -0.94 -8.47
N LYS A 114 11.97 0.14 -9.12
CA LYS A 114 13.17 0.16 -9.95
C LYS A 114 14.43 -0.20 -9.17
N LEU A 115 14.56 0.32 -7.94
CA LEU A 115 15.69 0.00 -7.07
C LEU A 115 15.75 -1.51 -6.78
N PHE A 116 14.64 -2.12 -6.39
CA PHE A 116 14.60 -3.57 -6.14
C PHE A 116 14.89 -4.37 -7.39
N LYS A 117 14.30 -4.00 -8.53
CA LYS A 117 14.54 -4.66 -9.83
C LYS A 117 16.02 -4.60 -10.23
N GLN A 118 16.67 -3.44 -10.11
CA GLN A 118 18.11 -3.28 -10.37
C GLN A 118 19.00 -4.10 -9.43
N ASN A 119 18.48 -4.48 -8.27
CA ASN A 119 19.17 -5.34 -7.32
C ASN A 119 18.75 -6.82 -7.42
N GLY A 120 18.14 -7.23 -8.53
CA GLY A 120 17.83 -8.63 -8.82
C GLY A 120 16.66 -9.20 -8.02
N TYR A 121 15.68 -8.36 -7.68
CA TYR A 121 14.39 -8.79 -7.16
C TYR A 121 13.38 -8.93 -8.28
N THR A 122 12.52 -9.93 -8.19
CA THR A 122 11.27 -9.93 -8.97
C THR A 122 10.31 -8.93 -8.34
N THR A 123 9.79 -7.99 -9.14
CA THR A 123 8.94 -6.90 -8.64
C THR A 123 7.48 -7.13 -9.03
N GLY A 124 6.57 -6.95 -8.07
CA GLY A 124 5.13 -7.09 -8.32
C GLY A 124 4.31 -5.93 -7.77
N SER A 125 3.32 -5.47 -8.55
CA SER A 125 2.34 -4.47 -8.15
C SER A 125 0.94 -5.03 -8.37
N ILE A 126 0.17 -5.14 -7.27
CA ILE A 126 -1.19 -5.67 -7.28
C ILE A 126 -2.11 -4.61 -6.64
N GLY A 127 -3.14 -4.17 -7.37
CA GLY A 127 -4.08 -3.17 -6.90
C GLY A 127 -3.56 -1.73 -6.95
N LYS A 128 -3.96 -0.91 -5.98
CA LYS A 128 -3.67 0.53 -5.96
C LYS A 128 -2.33 0.83 -5.29
N ILE A 129 -1.22 0.76 -6.04
CA ILE A 129 0.12 1.16 -5.57
C ILE A 129 0.40 2.61 -5.94
N TYR A 130 0.41 2.98 -7.21
CA TYR A 130 0.31 4.36 -7.65
C TYR A 130 -1.15 4.83 -7.73
N HIS A 131 -1.38 6.14 -7.72
CA HIS A 131 -2.72 6.68 -7.95
C HIS A 131 -3.12 6.50 -9.41
N GLU A 132 -2.28 6.91 -10.34
CA GLU A 132 -2.46 6.67 -11.76
C GLU A 132 -1.82 5.34 -12.16
N TRP A 133 -2.58 4.49 -12.83
CA TRP A 133 -2.15 3.13 -13.16
C TRP A 133 -1.00 3.05 -14.17
N ARG A 134 -0.79 4.12 -14.94
CA ARG A 134 0.32 4.22 -15.90
C ARG A 134 1.62 4.71 -15.29
N ASP A 135 1.58 5.22 -14.05
CA ASP A 135 2.75 5.78 -13.38
C ASP A 135 3.78 4.67 -13.11
N ASN A 136 4.92 4.73 -13.80
CA ASN A 136 6.02 3.76 -13.71
C ASN A 136 5.57 2.28 -13.82
N PHE A 137 4.56 1.98 -14.65
CA PHE A 137 4.00 0.62 -14.74
C PHE A 137 4.99 -0.41 -15.32
N ASP A 138 5.96 0.00 -16.13
CA ASP A 138 7.01 -0.80 -16.76
C ASP A 138 8.13 -1.24 -15.78
N GLU A 139 8.15 -0.68 -14.59
CA GLU A 139 9.09 -1.07 -13.55
C GLU A 139 8.71 -2.38 -12.82
N TRP A 140 7.50 -2.90 -13.08
CA TRP A 140 6.97 -4.08 -12.44
C TRP A 140 7.01 -5.30 -13.37
N ASP A 141 7.55 -6.43 -12.89
CA ASP A 141 7.56 -7.70 -13.62
C ASP A 141 6.17 -8.35 -13.62
N ILE A 142 5.45 -8.18 -12.50
CA ILE A 142 4.05 -8.59 -12.34
C ILE A 142 3.24 -7.32 -12.10
N TYR A 143 2.30 -7.04 -12.99
CA TYR A 143 1.42 -5.90 -12.84
C TYR A 143 -0.05 -6.30 -12.99
N ARG A 144 -0.85 -6.12 -11.95
CA ARG A 144 -2.29 -6.37 -11.98
C ARG A 144 -3.04 -5.22 -11.32
N ASN A 145 -3.76 -4.47 -12.12
CA ASN A 145 -4.63 -3.39 -11.67
C ASN A 145 -6.08 -3.89 -11.58
N PHE A 146 -6.68 -3.79 -10.40
CA PHE A 146 -8.07 -4.16 -10.15
C PHE A 146 -9.02 -2.96 -10.14
N ARG A 147 -8.63 -1.82 -10.69
CA ARG A 147 -9.42 -0.57 -10.70
C ARG A 147 -10.65 -0.61 -11.61
N GLU A 148 -11.04 -1.76 -12.04
CA GLU A 148 -12.26 -1.94 -12.82
C GLU A 148 -13.45 -1.69 -11.90
N GLN A 149 -14.12 -0.59 -12.13
CA GLN A 149 -15.40 -0.14 -11.57
C GLN A 149 -15.64 -0.39 -10.07
N ARG A 150 -16.28 0.58 -9.42
CA ARG A 150 -16.83 0.44 -8.06
C ARG A 150 -17.85 -0.69 -8.08
N ASP A 151 -17.47 -1.84 -7.54
CA ASP A 151 -18.20 -3.10 -7.60
C ASP A 151 -19.35 -3.13 -6.60
N TYR A 152 -20.36 -2.26 -6.75
CA TYR A 152 -21.58 -2.39 -5.94
C TYR A 152 -22.28 -3.71 -6.23
N GLN A 153 -22.70 -4.42 -5.18
CA GLN A 153 -23.25 -5.77 -5.26
C GLN A 153 -24.73 -5.83 -4.88
N SER A 154 -25.23 -4.90 -4.05
CA SER A 154 -26.63 -4.99 -3.61
C SER A 154 -27.60 -4.61 -4.73
N LYS A 155 -28.66 -5.41 -4.89
CA LYS A 155 -29.75 -5.13 -5.83
C LYS A 155 -30.35 -3.73 -5.65
N LYS A 156 -30.40 -3.26 -4.40
CA LYS A 156 -30.89 -1.92 -4.06
C LYS A 156 -30.00 -0.83 -4.66
N THR A 157 -28.69 -0.94 -4.48
CA THR A 157 -27.71 0.03 -5.00
C THR A 157 -27.69 0.00 -6.53
N LEU A 158 -27.67 -1.17 -7.13
CA LEU A 158 -27.68 -1.31 -8.59
C LEU A 158 -28.91 -0.64 -9.22
N ARG A 159 -30.10 -0.79 -8.62
CA ARG A 159 -31.32 -0.07 -9.07
C ARG A 159 -31.21 1.43 -8.93
N ILE A 160 -30.55 1.94 -7.87
CA ILE A 160 -30.30 3.40 -7.71
C ILE A 160 -29.41 3.91 -8.82
N ILE A 161 -28.35 3.18 -9.15
CA ILE A 161 -27.42 3.54 -10.23
C ILE A 161 -28.13 3.51 -11.59
N GLU A 162 -28.93 2.48 -11.86
CA GLU A 162 -29.71 2.35 -13.08
C GLU A 162 -30.66 3.54 -13.29
N LYS A 163 -31.48 3.84 -12.27
CA LYS A 163 -32.36 5.03 -12.31
C LYS A 163 -31.60 6.34 -12.51
N ARG A 164 -30.41 6.45 -11.95
CA ARG A 164 -29.57 7.64 -12.10
C ARG A 164 -29.03 7.77 -13.53
N LYS A 165 -28.66 6.64 -14.15
CA LYS A 165 -28.25 6.59 -15.58
C LYS A 165 -29.41 6.95 -16.51
N GLU A 166 -30.60 6.44 -16.23
CA GLU A 166 -31.82 6.76 -17.02
C GLU A 166 -32.21 8.22 -16.92
N SER A 167 -32.19 8.79 -15.71
CA SER A 167 -32.61 10.17 -15.47
C SER A 167 -31.55 11.21 -15.91
N ASN A 168 -30.29 10.83 -16.00
CA ASN A 168 -29.20 11.75 -16.34
C ASN A 168 -28.07 11.03 -17.12
N PRO A 169 -28.36 10.55 -18.35
CA PRO A 169 -27.45 9.66 -19.10
C PRO A 169 -26.11 10.31 -19.42
N ASN A 170 -26.06 11.62 -19.58
CA ASN A 170 -24.85 12.36 -19.94
C ASN A 170 -24.03 12.85 -18.73
N HIS A 171 -24.49 12.61 -17.50
CA HIS A 171 -23.72 13.05 -16.32
C HIS A 171 -22.51 12.14 -16.09
N PRO A 172 -21.29 12.70 -15.95
CA PRO A 172 -20.06 11.90 -15.85
C PRO A 172 -20.02 10.97 -14.63
N ASN A 173 -20.84 11.26 -13.62
CA ASN A 173 -20.91 10.48 -12.38
C ASN A 173 -22.23 9.67 -12.22
N ASN A 174 -22.96 9.40 -13.30
CA ASN A 174 -24.23 8.67 -13.27
C ASN A 174 -24.09 7.22 -12.81
N TYR A 175 -22.87 6.67 -12.84
CA TYR A 175 -22.51 5.33 -12.37
C TYR A 175 -22.19 5.26 -10.87
N ILE A 176 -22.11 6.40 -10.16
CA ILE A 176 -21.77 6.43 -8.73
C ILE A 176 -23.00 6.06 -7.90
N GLY A 177 -22.87 5.03 -7.07
CA GLY A 177 -23.88 4.63 -6.10
C GLY A 177 -23.82 5.42 -4.79
N PRO A 178 -24.47 4.93 -3.73
CA PRO A 178 -24.38 5.47 -2.38
C PRO A 178 -22.95 5.47 -1.84
N ALA A 179 -22.70 6.28 -0.81
CA ALA A 179 -21.40 6.36 -0.16
C ALA A 179 -21.02 5.09 0.60
N TRP A 180 -21.97 4.23 0.91
CA TRP A 180 -21.74 2.96 1.60
C TRP A 180 -22.69 1.88 1.13
N GLU A 181 -22.25 0.62 1.27
CA GLU A 181 -23.05 -0.58 0.96
C GLU A 181 -22.54 -1.77 1.78
N TYR A 182 -23.47 -2.55 2.31
CA TYR A 182 -23.22 -3.90 2.85
C TYR A 182 -24.04 -4.90 2.04
N ALA A 183 -23.39 -5.75 1.27
CA ALA A 183 -24.07 -6.80 0.51
C ALA A 183 -23.76 -8.17 1.11
N ASP A 184 -24.77 -9.05 1.08
CA ASP A 184 -24.62 -10.45 1.50
C ASP A 184 -23.98 -11.24 0.37
N VAL A 185 -22.65 -11.15 0.31
CA VAL A 185 -21.80 -11.72 -0.73
C VAL A 185 -20.46 -12.16 -0.13
N GLU A 186 -19.73 -13.00 -0.85
CA GLU A 186 -18.38 -13.41 -0.49
C GLU A 186 -17.35 -12.28 -0.74
N ASP A 187 -16.15 -12.44 -0.17
CA ASP A 187 -15.10 -11.43 -0.23
C ASP A 187 -14.68 -11.09 -1.67
N ASP A 188 -14.59 -12.10 -2.53
CA ASP A 188 -14.20 -11.98 -3.93
C ASP A 188 -15.26 -11.32 -4.83
N ALA A 189 -16.45 -11.04 -4.32
CA ALA A 189 -17.41 -10.20 -5.02
C ALA A 189 -16.92 -8.75 -5.16
N TYR A 190 -16.10 -8.26 -4.20
CA TYR A 190 -15.53 -6.93 -4.20
C TYR A 190 -14.08 -6.93 -4.66
N THR A 191 -13.62 -5.77 -5.13
CA THR A 191 -12.26 -5.58 -5.68
C THR A 191 -11.16 -6.02 -4.73
N ASP A 192 -11.25 -5.66 -3.44
CA ASP A 192 -10.19 -5.97 -2.47
C ASP A 192 -10.10 -7.47 -2.13
N GLY A 193 -11.23 -8.20 -2.23
CA GLY A 193 -11.23 -9.66 -2.12
C GLY A 193 -10.53 -10.31 -3.32
N LYS A 194 -10.92 -9.96 -4.55
CA LYS A 194 -10.26 -10.44 -5.79
C LYS A 194 -8.76 -10.17 -5.78
N LEU A 195 -8.38 -8.97 -5.33
CA LEU A 195 -7.00 -8.55 -5.19
C LEU A 195 -6.24 -9.42 -4.18
N THR A 196 -6.89 -9.73 -3.06
CA THR A 196 -6.32 -10.59 -2.01
C THR A 196 -6.05 -11.99 -2.53
N ASP A 197 -6.99 -12.61 -3.23
CA ASP A 197 -6.84 -13.94 -3.81
C ASP A 197 -5.68 -13.98 -4.82
N PHE A 198 -5.59 -12.96 -5.66
CA PHE A 198 -4.49 -12.84 -6.61
C PHE A 198 -3.14 -12.65 -5.91
N ALA A 199 -3.09 -11.86 -4.84
CA ALA A 199 -1.88 -11.64 -4.04
C ALA A 199 -1.42 -12.93 -3.34
N ILE A 200 -2.36 -13.70 -2.76
CA ILE A 200 -2.08 -14.99 -2.13
C ILE A 200 -1.53 -15.99 -3.17
N LYS A 201 -2.17 -16.06 -4.34
CA LYS A 201 -1.68 -16.89 -5.44
C LYS A 201 -0.26 -16.50 -5.85
N THR A 202 0.00 -15.21 -6.04
CA THR A 202 1.33 -14.69 -6.41
C THR A 202 2.39 -15.01 -5.36
N LEU A 203 2.06 -14.91 -4.07
CA LEU A 203 2.96 -15.32 -2.98
C LEU A 203 3.24 -16.82 -3.02
N GLY A 204 2.24 -17.63 -3.38
CA GLY A 204 2.39 -19.08 -3.61
C GLY A 204 3.37 -19.37 -4.75
N ASP A 205 3.23 -18.65 -5.87
CA ASP A 205 4.13 -18.79 -7.03
C ASP A 205 5.59 -18.39 -6.66
N PHE A 206 5.78 -17.42 -5.77
CA PHE A 206 7.11 -17.03 -5.30
C PHE A 206 7.75 -18.01 -4.32
N LYS A 207 6.97 -18.86 -3.66
CA LYS A 207 7.51 -19.84 -2.70
C LYS A 207 8.53 -20.78 -3.33
N ASP A 208 8.34 -21.12 -4.58
CA ASP A 208 9.20 -22.05 -5.33
C ASP A 208 10.30 -21.30 -6.10
N SER A 209 10.32 -19.97 -6.07
CA SER A 209 11.37 -19.16 -6.68
C SER A 209 12.62 -19.09 -5.79
N LYS A 210 13.79 -19.08 -6.42
CA LYS A 210 15.07 -18.81 -5.74
C LYS A 210 15.38 -17.32 -5.65
N ASP A 211 14.74 -16.51 -6.47
CA ASP A 211 14.96 -15.06 -6.53
C ASP A 211 14.16 -14.36 -5.44
N PRO A 212 14.74 -13.36 -4.78
CA PRO A 212 14.01 -12.54 -3.83
C PRO A 212 12.92 -11.73 -4.55
N PHE A 213 11.81 -11.44 -3.86
CA PHE A 213 10.75 -10.63 -4.43
C PHE A 213 10.51 -9.34 -3.62
N PHE A 214 10.05 -8.31 -4.32
CA PHE A 214 9.41 -7.12 -3.79
C PHE A 214 7.97 -7.09 -4.33
N LEU A 215 7.02 -7.48 -3.50
CA LEU A 215 5.58 -7.49 -3.84
C LEU A 215 4.88 -6.35 -3.13
N ALA A 216 4.30 -5.44 -3.91
CA ALA A 216 3.48 -4.34 -3.43
C ALA A 216 1.99 -4.67 -3.67
N VAL A 217 1.21 -4.66 -2.59
CA VAL A 217 -0.25 -4.94 -2.60
C VAL A 217 -0.98 -3.72 -2.08
N GLY A 218 -1.83 -3.12 -2.90
CA GLY A 218 -2.52 -1.87 -2.61
C GLY A 218 -4.03 -2.02 -2.54
N TYR A 219 -4.59 -2.01 -1.33
CA TYR A 219 -6.02 -2.04 -1.07
C TYR A 219 -6.67 -0.69 -1.32
N VAL A 220 -7.91 -0.72 -1.83
CA VAL A 220 -8.70 0.49 -2.08
C VAL A 220 -9.52 0.87 -0.86
N SER A 221 -10.14 -0.08 -0.18
CA SER A 221 -10.89 0.21 1.06
C SER A 221 -9.93 0.60 2.20
N PRO A 222 -10.31 1.56 3.07
CA PRO A 222 -11.62 2.21 3.17
C PRO A 222 -11.79 3.53 2.39
N HIS A 223 -11.12 3.74 1.26
CA HIS A 223 -11.45 4.87 0.37
C HIS A 223 -12.92 4.78 -0.09
N LEU A 224 -13.62 5.92 -0.15
CA LEU A 224 -15.00 5.99 -0.63
C LEU A 224 -15.20 5.35 -2.03
N PRO A 225 -16.31 4.63 -2.25
CA PRO A 225 -17.40 4.33 -1.33
C PRO A 225 -17.01 3.25 -0.31
N PHE A 226 -17.58 3.28 0.89
CA PHE A 226 -17.41 2.25 1.91
C PHE A 226 -18.28 1.05 1.56
N ILE A 227 -17.74 0.14 0.76
CA ILE A 227 -18.46 -1.06 0.29
C ILE A 227 -17.74 -2.30 0.79
N GLN A 228 -18.50 -3.24 1.33
CA GLN A 228 -17.95 -4.45 1.93
C GLN A 228 -18.98 -5.57 2.03
N PRO A 229 -18.55 -6.84 2.16
CA PRO A 229 -19.44 -7.93 2.55
C PRO A 229 -20.13 -7.64 3.89
N LYS A 230 -21.38 -8.01 4.00
CA LYS A 230 -22.24 -7.78 5.16
C LYS A 230 -21.63 -8.31 6.46
N LYS A 231 -20.96 -9.47 6.41
CA LYS A 231 -20.30 -10.10 7.56
C LYS A 231 -19.34 -9.19 8.32
N TYR A 232 -18.67 -8.24 7.65
CA TYR A 232 -17.78 -7.29 8.30
C TYR A 232 -18.53 -6.15 8.99
N GLY A 233 -19.63 -5.68 8.39
CA GLY A 233 -20.50 -4.69 9.03
C GLY A 233 -21.18 -5.23 10.28
N GLU A 234 -21.61 -6.49 10.25
CA GLU A 234 -22.28 -7.18 11.36
C GLU A 234 -21.34 -7.51 12.55
N MET A 235 -20.05 -7.29 12.39
CA MET A 235 -19.08 -7.40 13.51
C MET A 235 -19.25 -6.28 14.54
N TYR A 236 -19.94 -5.19 14.22
CA TYR A 236 -20.04 -3.97 15.03
C TYR A 236 -21.49 -3.59 15.28
N ASP A 237 -21.80 -3.23 16.51
CA ASP A 237 -23.04 -2.56 16.89
C ASP A 237 -22.81 -1.03 16.90
N ASP A 238 -23.88 -0.24 16.69
CA ASP A 238 -23.81 1.23 16.74
C ASP A 238 -23.29 1.75 18.09
N SER A 239 -23.50 1.00 19.18
CA SER A 239 -23.00 1.32 20.52
C SER A 239 -21.49 1.18 20.67
N ASP A 240 -20.84 0.37 19.82
CA ASP A 240 -19.37 0.19 19.80
C ASP A 240 -18.65 1.38 19.18
N LEU A 241 -19.37 2.16 18.38
CA LEU A 241 -18.82 3.25 17.58
C LEU A 241 -18.99 4.59 18.30
N THR A 242 -17.87 5.21 18.65
CA THR A 242 -17.87 6.56 19.22
C THR A 242 -17.78 7.62 18.13
N ILE A 243 -18.79 8.50 18.09
CA ILE A 243 -18.73 9.71 17.24
C ILE A 243 -17.71 10.67 17.87
N SER A 244 -16.93 11.36 17.03
CA SER A 244 -15.99 12.38 17.48
C SER A 244 -16.66 13.35 18.48
N ARG A 245 -16.00 13.61 19.60
CA ARG A 245 -16.46 14.60 20.60
C ARG A 245 -16.43 16.01 20.01
N GLU A 246 -15.49 16.28 19.12
CA GLU A 246 -15.35 17.57 18.44
C GLU A 246 -16.33 17.64 17.26
N LYS A 247 -17.42 18.39 17.47
CA LYS A 247 -18.47 18.61 16.47
C LYS A 247 -18.39 19.99 15.80
N THR A 248 -17.43 20.81 16.23
CA THR A 248 -17.27 22.18 15.78
C THR A 248 -16.07 22.31 14.83
N ILE A 249 -16.22 23.23 13.88
CA ILE A 249 -15.11 23.61 13.02
C ILE A 249 -14.02 24.27 13.85
N PRO A 250 -12.74 23.83 13.75
CA PRO A 250 -11.66 24.44 14.52
C PRO A 250 -11.57 25.96 14.24
N ARG A 251 -11.37 26.74 15.31
CA ARG A 251 -11.18 28.18 15.18
C ARG A 251 -9.98 28.45 14.26
N ASN A 252 -10.15 29.33 13.27
CA ASN A 252 -9.13 29.66 12.25
C ASN A 252 -8.82 28.56 11.21
N ALA A 253 -9.60 27.49 11.11
CA ALA A 253 -9.43 26.55 10.03
C ALA A 253 -9.74 27.19 8.67
N HIS A 254 -8.88 26.94 7.69
CA HIS A 254 -9.07 27.46 6.34
C HIS A 254 -10.30 26.83 5.68
N LYS A 255 -11.17 27.62 5.02
CA LYS A 255 -12.40 27.12 4.39
C LYS A 255 -12.20 25.94 3.45
N ARG A 256 -11.06 25.86 2.75
CA ARG A 256 -10.71 24.71 1.86
C ARG A 256 -10.40 23.41 2.59
N ALA A 257 -10.26 23.42 3.91
CA ALA A 257 -10.11 22.22 4.71
C ALA A 257 -11.42 21.44 4.91
N PHE A 258 -12.54 22.04 4.53
CA PHE A 258 -13.87 21.45 4.66
C PHE A 258 -14.43 21.19 3.26
N HIS A 259 -14.77 19.93 3.01
CA HIS A 259 -15.56 19.56 1.84
C HIS A 259 -17.04 19.81 2.18
N ASN A 260 -17.71 20.60 1.35
CA ASN A 260 -19.17 20.78 1.43
C ASN A 260 -19.86 19.56 0.82
#